data_94af9c4ccaf09032ecca2cb69318324f
#
_entry.id   94af9c4ccaf09032ecca2cb69318324f
#
_cell.length_a   1.000
_cell.length_b   1.000
_cell.length_c   1.000
_cell.angle_alpha   90.00
_cell.angle_beta   90.00
_cell.angle_gamma   90.00
#
_symmetry.space_group_name_H-M   'P 1'
#
loop_
_entity.id
_entity.type
_entity.pdbx_description
1 polymer ?
#
loop_
_entity_poly.entity_id
_entity_poly.type
_entity_poly.pdbx_seq_one_letter_code
_entity_poly.pdbx_strand_id
1 'polypeptide(L)'
;MRYLPHAGLDRLPDNGLVIEVEAARFEEMVVMALDGLPDELGRMMRNVAVTVEHEPGPPGLLGLYQGVPLTNRTSNYAGALPDRITIYHPAICAICRTPAQVVEQVRRTVIHEVAHHFGIDDARLDELGW
;
A
#
# COMPACT_ATOMS: atom_id res chain seq x y z
N MET A 1 16.85 -2.00 -3.02
CA MET A 1 16.64 -2.89 -4.15
C MET A 1 15.59 -2.33 -5.08
N ARG A 2 15.71 -2.60 -6.32
CA ARG A 2 14.80 -2.10 -7.32
C ARG A 2 14.06 -3.23 -8.00
N TYR A 3 12.83 -3.04 -8.31
CA TYR A 3 12.06 -4.00 -9.08
C TYR A 3 12.54 -3.97 -10.53
N LEU A 4 12.89 -5.14 -11.10
CA LEU A 4 13.30 -5.25 -12.48
C LEU A 4 12.52 -6.34 -13.14
N PRO A 5 12.05 -6.10 -14.22
CA PRO A 5 11.47 -7.15 -15.01
C PRO A 5 12.48 -7.93 -15.75
N HIS A 6 13.32 -7.56 -16.13
CA HIS A 6 14.01 -7.93 -16.80
C HIS A 6 14.37 -7.67 -17.72
N ALA A 7 14.85 -7.67 -17.65
CA ALA A 7 15.20 -7.36 -18.44
C ALA A 7 14.73 -7.60 -19.54
N GLY A 8 14.60 -7.80 -19.87
CA GLY A 8 14.09 -7.96 -20.68
C GLY A 8 13.12 -8.03 -20.90
N LEU A 9 12.82 -7.97 -20.68
CA LEU A 9 11.86 -7.94 -21.00
C LEU A 9 11.60 -7.21 -21.59
N ASP A 10 12.30 -7.01 -21.89
CA ASP A 10 12.07 -6.30 -22.20
C ASP A 10 11.76 -5.98 -22.93
N ARG A 11 11.72 -6.32 -23.23
CA ARG A 11 11.30 -5.99 -23.80
C ARG A 11 10.19 -5.93 -24.29
N LEU A 12 9.92 -6.46 -24.03
CA LEU A 12 8.75 -6.33 -24.41
C LEU A 12 8.49 -5.08 -24.73
N PRO A 13 8.30 -4.77 -25.58
CA PRO A 13 8.19 -3.55 -25.93
C PRO A 13 7.19 -2.88 -25.26
N ASP A 14 7.40 -2.45 -24.82
CA ASP A 14 6.67 -1.90 -24.29
C ASP A 14 5.60 -1.66 -24.32
N ASN A 15 5.54 -2.10 -24.55
CA ASN A 15 4.18 -2.05 -24.68
C ASN A 15 3.52 -1.35 -23.55
N GLY A 16 4.24 -0.82 -22.61
CA GLY A 16 3.66 0.00 -21.56
C GLY A 16 2.74 -0.73 -20.62
N LEU A 17 2.91 -2.05 -20.52
CA LEU A 17 2.04 -2.82 -19.65
C LEU A 17 2.42 -2.73 -18.18
N VAL A 18 3.67 -2.36 -17.90
CA VAL A 18 4.13 -2.21 -16.53
C VAL A 18 4.98 -0.95 -16.45
N ILE A 19 5.14 -0.45 -15.23
CA ILE A 19 5.98 0.70 -14.98
C ILE A 19 7.10 0.30 -14.05
N GLU A 20 8.29 0.84 -14.30
CA GLU A 20 9.40 0.72 -13.38
C GLU A 20 9.58 2.03 -12.64
N VAL A 21 9.68 1.95 -11.34
CA VAL A 21 9.84 3.13 -10.49
C VAL A 21 10.94 2.81 -9.48
N GLU A 22 11.87 3.73 -9.35
CA GLU A 22 12.93 3.57 -8.35
C GLU A 22 12.36 3.67 -6.95
N ALA A 23 13.05 3.05 -5.99
CA ALA A 23 12.57 2.94 -4.63
C ALA A 23 12.20 4.29 -4.02
N ALA A 24 13.10 5.27 -4.12
CA ALA A 24 12.85 6.58 -3.52
C ALA A 24 11.65 7.25 -4.17
N ARG A 25 11.52 7.13 -5.48
CA ARG A 25 10.38 7.73 -6.18
C ARG A 25 9.08 7.05 -5.79
N PHE A 26 9.10 5.73 -5.67
CA PHE A 26 7.90 5.00 -5.25
C PHE A 26 7.46 5.45 -3.87
N GLU A 27 8.40 5.64 -2.96
CA GLU A 27 8.06 6.10 -1.61
C GLU A 27 7.45 7.49 -1.63
N GLU A 28 7.92 8.38 -2.52
CA GLU A 28 7.27 9.67 -2.70
C GLU A 28 5.84 9.52 -3.18
N MET A 29 5.61 8.57 -4.09
CA MET A 29 4.26 8.31 -4.59
C MET A 29 3.35 7.78 -3.48
N VAL A 30 3.89 6.97 -2.58
CA VAL A 30 3.13 6.51 -1.42
C VAL A 30 2.72 7.69 -0.55
N VAL A 31 3.63 8.63 -0.30
CA VAL A 31 3.30 9.82 0.47
C VAL A 31 2.17 10.60 -0.21
N MET A 32 2.26 10.77 -1.54
CA MET A 32 1.21 11.45 -2.28
C MET A 32 -0.14 10.74 -2.13
N ALA A 33 -0.12 9.42 -2.18
CA ALA A 33 -1.33 8.64 -2.03
C ALA A 33 -1.94 8.82 -0.64
N LEU A 34 -1.10 8.80 0.39
CA LEU A 34 -1.56 8.97 1.75
C LEU A 34 -2.14 10.36 1.99
N ASP A 35 -1.58 11.37 1.33
CA ASP A 35 -2.12 12.74 1.44
C ASP A 35 -3.51 12.85 0.83
N GLY A 36 -3.86 11.95 -0.06
CA GLY A 36 -5.17 11.96 -0.71
C GLY A 36 -6.23 11.08 -0.06
N LEU A 37 -5.96 10.54 1.12
CA LEU A 37 -6.94 9.70 1.80
C LEU A 37 -8.06 10.54 2.39
N PRO A 38 -9.27 9.94 2.50
CA PRO A 38 -10.35 10.62 3.20
C PRO A 38 -9.94 10.95 4.64
N ASP A 39 -10.35 12.10 5.13
CA ASP A 39 -9.94 12.55 6.47
C ASP A 39 -10.34 11.56 7.54
N GLU A 40 -11.52 10.98 7.41
CA GLU A 40 -12.00 10.03 8.40
C GLU A 40 -11.14 8.79 8.45
N LEU A 41 -10.72 8.31 7.28
CA LEU A 41 -9.83 7.17 7.21
C LEU A 41 -8.48 7.51 7.82
N GLY A 42 -7.98 8.69 7.55
CA GLY A 42 -6.72 9.15 8.14
C GLY A 42 -6.77 9.14 9.65
N ARG A 43 -7.91 9.50 10.22
CA ARG A 43 -8.06 9.45 11.68
C ARG A 43 -8.03 8.01 12.19
N MET A 44 -8.60 7.07 11.44
CA MET A 44 -8.56 5.66 11.81
C MET A 44 -7.15 5.11 11.77
N MET A 45 -6.29 5.71 10.95
CA MET A 45 -4.90 5.27 10.79
C MET A 45 -3.92 5.93 11.75
N ARG A 46 -4.41 6.62 12.76
CA ARG A 46 -3.55 7.41 13.63
C ARG A 46 -2.44 6.57 14.26
N ASN A 47 -2.71 5.31 14.59
CA ASN A 47 -1.70 4.44 15.14
C ASN A 47 -1.35 3.30 14.19
N VAL A 48 -1.20 3.64 12.92
CA VAL A 48 -0.84 2.67 11.88
C VAL A 48 0.41 3.18 11.17
N ALA A 49 1.44 2.35 11.15
CA ALA A 49 2.65 2.66 10.39
C ALA A 49 2.50 2.15 8.97
N VAL A 50 2.90 2.94 7.99
CA VAL A 50 2.90 2.53 6.60
C VAL A 50 4.35 2.27 6.18
N THR A 51 4.61 1.08 5.67
CA THR A 51 5.93 0.70 5.19
C THR A 51 5.85 0.24 3.76
N VAL A 52 6.97 0.32 3.05
CA VAL A 52 7.05 -0.11 1.66
C VAL A 52 8.03 -1.27 1.60
N GLU A 53 7.63 -2.34 0.93
CA GLU A 53 8.50 -3.47 0.68
C GLU A 53 8.90 -3.43 -0.79
N HIS A 54 10.21 -3.30 -1.05
CA HIS A 54 10.72 -3.20 -2.42
C HIS A 54 11.06 -4.55 -3.03
N GLU A 55 11.12 -5.60 -2.22
CA GLU A 55 11.31 -6.96 -2.71
C GLU A 55 9.97 -7.59 -3.01
N PRO A 56 9.93 -8.59 -3.91
CA PRO A 56 8.68 -9.29 -4.19
C PRO A 56 8.09 -9.89 -2.93
N GLY A 57 6.80 -9.69 -2.75
CA GLY A 57 6.06 -10.28 -1.64
C GLY A 57 5.26 -11.49 -2.07
N PRO A 58 4.28 -11.89 -1.27
CA PRO A 58 3.41 -13.01 -1.65
C PRO A 58 2.71 -12.72 -2.97
N PRO A 59 2.54 -13.74 -3.83
CA PRO A 59 1.92 -13.52 -5.14
C PRO A 59 0.54 -12.90 -5.02
N GLY A 60 0.29 -11.90 -5.86
CA GLY A 60 -1.01 -11.26 -5.95
C GLY A 60 -1.34 -10.28 -4.84
N LEU A 61 -0.44 -10.07 -3.89
CA LEU A 61 -0.71 -9.21 -2.76
C LEU A 61 -0.15 -7.81 -3.02
N LEU A 62 -1.03 -6.82 -3.04
CA LEU A 62 -0.64 -5.43 -3.27
C LEU A 62 -0.27 -4.74 -1.96
N GLY A 63 -0.92 -5.13 -0.86
CA GLY A 63 -0.66 -4.60 0.45
C GLY A 63 -1.16 -5.56 1.51
N LEU A 64 -0.73 -5.36 2.74
CA LEU A 64 -1.10 -6.24 3.84
C LEU A 64 -1.18 -5.44 5.13
N TYR A 65 -2.33 -5.54 5.80
CA TYR A 65 -2.50 -4.94 7.12
C TYR A 65 -2.15 -5.97 8.19
N GLN A 66 -1.31 -5.59 9.12
CA GLN A 66 -0.90 -6.47 10.22
C GLN A 66 -1.13 -5.73 11.53
N GLY A 67 -2.10 -6.22 12.30
CA GLY A 67 -2.33 -5.69 13.63
C GLY A 67 -1.37 -6.29 14.62
N VAL A 68 -1.07 -5.54 15.67
CA VAL A 68 -0.25 -6.05 16.76
C VAL A 68 -1.17 -6.77 17.73
N PRO A 69 -0.91 -8.06 18.01
CA PRO A 69 -1.76 -8.79 18.96
C PRO A 69 -1.80 -8.11 20.32
N LEU A 70 -2.97 -8.12 20.94
CA LEU A 70 -3.14 -7.49 22.26
C LEU A 70 -2.19 -8.06 23.28
N THR A 71 -1.85 -9.33 23.16
CA THR A 71 -0.92 -9.98 24.08
C THR A 71 0.47 -9.37 24.03
N ASN A 72 0.80 -8.68 22.93
CA ASN A 72 2.09 -8.00 22.79
C ASN A 72 2.03 -6.55 23.23
N ARG A 73 0.86 -6.06 23.61
CA ARG A 73 0.67 -4.68 24.03
C ARG A 73 0.54 -4.66 25.55
N THR A 74 1.67 -4.71 26.21
CA THR A 74 1.69 -4.73 27.66
C THR A 74 1.73 -3.31 28.19
N SER A 75 1.56 -3.17 29.50
CA SER A 75 1.64 -1.89 30.15
C SER A 75 3.00 -1.22 29.96
N ASN A 76 4.03 -1.98 29.69
CA ASN A 76 5.37 -1.44 29.47
C ASN A 76 5.45 -0.59 28.21
N TYR A 77 4.60 -0.89 27.23
CA TYR A 77 4.62 -0.14 26.00
C TYR A 77 3.63 1.01 25.98
N ALA A 78 2.77 1.08 26.97
CA ALA A 78 1.77 2.13 27.06
C ALA A 78 0.99 2.33 25.76
N GLY A 79 0.71 1.24 25.06
CA GLY A 79 -0.03 1.30 23.81
C GLY A 79 0.76 1.84 22.63
N ALA A 80 2.08 1.85 22.72
CA ALA A 80 2.91 2.51 21.73
C ALA A 80 3.14 1.72 20.46
N LEU A 81 2.93 0.39 20.45
CA LEU A 81 3.21 -0.41 19.27
C LEU A 81 2.11 -0.18 18.23
N PRO A 82 2.46 0.34 17.04
CA PRO A 82 1.45 0.58 16.02
C PRO A 82 1.13 -0.69 15.25
N ASP A 83 -0.07 -0.76 14.70
CA ASP A 83 -0.34 -1.68 13.61
C ASP A 83 0.45 -1.23 12.41
N ARG A 84 0.54 -2.09 11.40
CA ARG A 84 1.34 -1.77 10.23
C ARG A 84 0.61 -2.19 8.96
N ILE A 85 0.73 -1.36 7.94
CA ILE A 85 0.34 -1.76 6.60
C ILE A 85 1.58 -1.73 5.73
N THR A 86 1.80 -2.81 4.98
CA THR A 86 2.91 -2.93 4.06
C THR A 86 2.39 -2.79 2.64
N ILE A 87 3.05 -1.96 1.84
CA ILE A 87 2.74 -1.77 0.42
C ILE A 87 3.82 -2.47 -0.38
N TYR A 88 3.43 -3.36 -1.27
CA TYR A 88 4.40 -4.14 -2.05
C TYR A 88 4.67 -3.43 -3.37
N HIS A 89 5.85 -2.80 -3.45
CA HIS A 89 6.27 -2.00 -4.58
C HIS A 89 6.20 -2.78 -5.91
N PRO A 90 6.80 -3.98 -6.02
CA PRO A 90 6.75 -4.68 -7.31
C PRO A 90 5.34 -5.04 -7.74
N ALA A 91 4.50 -5.44 -6.80
CA ALA A 91 3.13 -5.85 -7.14
C ALA A 91 2.30 -4.68 -7.65
N ILE A 92 2.44 -3.52 -7.02
CA ILE A 92 1.74 -2.32 -7.45
C ILE A 92 2.18 -1.94 -8.86
N CYS A 93 3.49 -1.89 -9.10
CA CYS A 93 4.01 -1.47 -10.40
C CYS A 93 3.67 -2.45 -11.50
N ALA A 94 3.49 -3.73 -11.17
CA ALA A 94 3.17 -4.74 -12.17
C ALA A 94 1.80 -4.54 -12.80
N ILE A 95 0.91 -3.77 -12.16
CA ILE A 95 -0.44 -3.55 -12.69
C ILE A 95 -0.68 -2.09 -13.06
N CYS A 96 0.37 -1.28 -13.09
CA CYS A 96 0.25 0.13 -13.43
C CYS A 96 1.11 0.47 -14.64
N ARG A 97 0.71 1.52 -15.36
CA ARG A 97 1.43 1.99 -16.54
C ARG A 97 1.96 3.40 -16.38
N THR A 98 1.36 4.18 -15.50
CA THR A 98 1.71 5.60 -15.34
C THR A 98 1.91 5.91 -13.87
N PRO A 99 2.67 6.98 -13.57
CA PRO A 99 2.81 7.42 -12.19
C PRO A 99 1.48 7.71 -11.51
N ALA A 100 0.54 8.32 -12.23
CA ALA A 100 -0.76 8.62 -11.65
C ALA A 100 -1.49 7.35 -11.25
N GLN A 101 -1.37 6.28 -12.06
CA GLN A 101 -1.98 5.01 -11.72
C GLN A 101 -1.33 4.40 -10.49
N VAL A 102 -0.02 4.56 -10.32
CA VAL A 102 0.66 4.06 -9.14
C VAL A 102 0.10 4.73 -7.89
N VAL A 103 0.01 6.06 -7.90
CA VAL A 103 -0.50 6.81 -6.76
C VAL A 103 -1.93 6.37 -6.43
N GLU A 104 -2.76 6.26 -7.45
CA GLU A 104 -4.16 5.86 -7.23
C GLU A 104 -4.27 4.42 -6.74
N GLN A 105 -3.43 3.51 -7.27
CA GLN A 105 -3.48 2.13 -6.82
C GLN A 105 -3.01 1.99 -5.38
N VAL A 106 -1.99 2.73 -4.98
CA VAL A 106 -1.55 2.73 -3.59
C VAL A 106 -2.68 3.24 -2.70
N ARG A 107 -3.32 4.33 -3.10
CA ARG A 107 -4.42 4.91 -2.34
C ARG A 107 -5.53 3.89 -2.14
N ARG A 108 -5.95 3.22 -3.20
CA ARG A 108 -7.02 2.22 -3.13
C ARG A 108 -6.62 1.04 -2.26
N THR A 109 -5.38 0.61 -2.35
CA THR A 109 -4.89 -0.50 -1.57
C THR A 109 -4.92 -0.17 -0.08
N VAL A 110 -4.44 1.02 0.29
CA VAL A 110 -4.46 1.46 1.69
C VAL A 110 -5.91 1.53 2.19
N ILE A 111 -6.79 2.13 1.42
CA ILE A 111 -8.19 2.27 1.82
C ILE A 111 -8.81 0.90 2.10
N HIS A 112 -8.63 -0.04 1.16
CA HIS A 112 -9.24 -1.36 1.29
C HIS A 112 -8.69 -2.15 2.47
N GLU A 113 -7.36 -2.12 2.65
CA GLU A 113 -6.75 -2.88 3.73
C GLU A 113 -7.13 -2.34 5.09
N VAL A 114 -7.11 -1.02 5.25
CA VAL A 114 -7.49 -0.40 6.52
C VAL A 114 -8.97 -0.59 6.79
N ALA A 115 -9.79 -0.35 5.78
CA ALA A 115 -11.24 -0.44 5.94
C ALA A 115 -11.66 -1.85 6.33
N HIS A 116 -11.14 -2.85 5.64
CA HIS A 116 -11.48 -4.24 5.94
C HIS A 116 -11.05 -4.63 7.35
N HIS A 117 -9.88 -4.13 7.78
CA HIS A 117 -9.43 -4.41 9.14
C HIS A 117 -10.41 -3.87 10.18
N PHE A 118 -11.04 -2.72 9.89
CA PHE A 118 -11.99 -2.10 10.81
C PHE A 118 -13.43 -2.51 10.53
N GLY A 119 -13.63 -3.55 9.70
CA GLY A 119 -14.96 -4.11 9.49
C GLY A 119 -15.81 -3.38 8.46
N ILE A 120 -15.21 -2.54 7.64
CA ILE A 120 -15.93 -1.85 6.57
C ILE A 120 -15.78 -2.67 5.29
N ASP A 121 -16.90 -3.14 4.75
CA ASP A 121 -16.86 -3.95 3.54
C ASP A 121 -16.94 -3.08 2.28
N ASP A 122 -16.82 -3.72 1.12
CA ASP A 122 -16.76 -2.99 -0.15
C ASP A 122 -18.05 -2.22 -0.42
N ALA A 123 -19.19 -2.76 -0.06
CA ALA A 123 -20.46 -2.06 -0.26
C ALA A 123 -20.49 -0.76 0.53
N ARG A 124 -19.97 -0.80 1.76
CA ARG A 124 -19.94 0.39 2.58
C ARG A 124 -18.92 1.39 2.06
N LEU A 125 -17.80 0.91 1.51
CA LEU A 125 -16.83 1.79 0.89
C LEU A 125 -17.45 2.56 -0.26
N ASP A 126 -18.24 1.88 -1.08
CA ASP A 126 -18.93 2.54 -2.18
C ASP A 126 -19.90 3.61 -1.66
N GLU A 127 -20.63 3.31 -0.61
CA GLU A 127 -21.56 4.27 -0.01
C GLU A 127 -20.83 5.48 0.52
N LEU A 128 -19.64 5.29 1.09
CA LEU A 128 -18.86 6.39 1.62
C LEU A 128 -18.13 7.19 0.53
N GLY A 129 -18.05 6.64 -0.68
CA GLY A 129 -17.33 7.29 -1.75
C GLY A 129 -15.82 7.20 -1.60
N TRP A 130 -15.34 6.19 -0.93
CA TRP A 130 -13.90 6.01 -0.68
C TRP A 130 -13.18 5.15 -1.71
#